data_a910d5f0760d0752214e2d99fb074f2e
#
_entry.id   a910d5f0760d0752214e2d99fb074f2e
#
_cell.length_a   1.000
_cell.length_b   1.000
_cell.length_c   1.000
_cell.angle_alpha   90.00
_cell.angle_beta   90.00
_cell.angle_gamma   90.00
#
_symmetry.space_group_name_H-M   'P 1'
#
loop_
_entity.id
_entity.type
_entity.pdbx_description
1 polymer ?
#
loop_
_entity_poly.entity_id
_entity_poly.type
_entity_poly.pdbx_seq_one_letter_code
_entity_poly.pdbx_strand_id
1 'polypeptide(L)'
;MLTYLGRTAKRPQNARKVLRALRAIGRIPTCATTTTVRPMRFPSFDEARADLRRLAGPEPFTAREQRLFDAYAAQHVVREDLTGPSEVAEEHWVLDYRLPVTWVFIGWRTDGSEWA
;
A
#
# COMPACT_ATOMS: atom_id res chain seq x y z
N MET A 1 9.18 -2.90 -6.45
CA MET A 1 8.50 -2.86 -7.76
C MET A 1 8.79 -1.58 -8.54
N LEU A 2 8.59 -0.41 -7.93
CA LEU A 2 8.81 0.86 -8.65
C LEU A 2 10.24 1.01 -9.17
N THR A 3 11.24 0.68 -8.36
CA THR A 3 12.64 0.70 -8.78
C THR A 3 12.90 -0.24 -9.96
N TYR A 4 12.28 -1.41 -9.94
CA TYR A 4 12.37 -2.38 -11.04
C TYR A 4 11.82 -1.82 -12.35
N LEU A 5 10.75 -1.02 -12.28
CA LEU A 5 10.16 -0.34 -13.44
C LEU A 5 10.93 0.93 -13.84
N GLY A 6 11.92 1.34 -13.07
CA GLY A 6 12.64 2.59 -13.29
C GLY A 6 11.86 3.83 -12.83
N ARG A 7 10.86 3.64 -11.97
CA ARG A 7 10.06 4.73 -11.41
C ARG A 7 10.52 5.10 -10.01
N THR A 8 10.37 6.37 -9.66
CA THR A 8 10.64 6.86 -8.32
C THR A 8 9.36 6.87 -7.49
N ALA A 9 9.42 6.32 -6.28
CA ALA A 9 8.30 6.38 -5.35
C ALA A 9 8.01 7.83 -4.96
N LYS A 10 6.76 8.27 -5.12
CA LYS A 10 6.30 9.56 -4.60
C LYS A 10 6.10 9.43 -3.09
N ARG A 11 6.60 10.41 -2.33
CA ARG A 11 6.34 10.46 -0.89
C ARG A 11 4.85 10.64 -0.64
N PRO A 12 4.23 9.85 0.26
CA PRO A 12 2.85 10.08 0.64
C PRO A 12 2.73 11.46 1.30
N GLN A 13 1.91 12.34 0.72
CA GLN A 13 1.72 13.71 1.21
C GLN A 13 0.37 13.92 1.88
N ASN A 14 -0.48 12.90 1.91
CA ASN A 14 -1.85 13.02 2.42
C ASN A 14 -1.89 13.46 3.88
N ALA A 15 -1.04 12.89 4.75
CA ALA A 15 -0.95 13.28 6.16
C ALA A 15 -0.52 14.74 6.32
N ARG A 16 0.47 15.20 5.55
CA ARG A 16 0.92 16.61 5.58
C ARG A 16 -0.17 17.56 5.14
N LYS A 17 -0.92 17.22 4.12
CA LYS A 17 -2.05 18.03 3.64
C LYS A 17 -3.13 18.16 4.69
N VAL A 18 -3.49 17.06 5.36
CA VAL A 18 -4.48 17.06 6.44
C VAL A 18 -4.00 17.91 7.61
N LEU A 19 -2.76 17.74 8.07
CA LEU A 19 -2.18 18.53 9.16
C LEU A 19 -2.17 20.01 8.84
N ARG A 20 -1.79 20.37 7.62
CA ARG A 20 -1.77 21.78 7.15
C ARG A 20 -3.18 22.35 7.15
N ALA A 21 -4.15 21.60 6.63
CA ALA A 21 -5.55 22.05 6.60
C ALA A 21 -6.12 22.26 8.01
N LEU A 22 -5.84 21.37 8.95
CA LEU A 22 -6.27 21.49 10.34
C LEU A 22 -5.69 22.74 11.02
N ARG A 23 -4.41 22.99 10.83
CA ARG A 23 -3.74 24.18 11.37
C ARG A 23 -4.30 25.46 10.76
N ALA A 24 -4.64 25.45 9.47
CA ALA A 24 -5.21 26.60 8.79
C ALA A 24 -6.57 27.03 9.34
N ILE A 25 -7.35 26.08 9.88
CA ILE A 25 -8.65 26.37 10.54
C ILE A 25 -8.54 26.50 12.07
N GLY A 26 -7.33 26.64 12.59
CA GLY A 26 -7.10 26.89 14.02
C GLY A 26 -7.16 25.65 14.89
N ARG A 27 -7.01 24.45 14.34
CA ARG A 27 -6.93 23.21 15.11
C ARG A 27 -5.49 22.87 15.47
N ILE A 28 -5.31 22.19 16.60
CA ILE A 28 -4.01 21.69 17.05
C ILE A 28 -4.02 20.17 16.92
N PRO A 29 -3.52 19.61 15.82
CA PRO A 29 -3.52 18.17 15.60
C PRO A 29 -2.38 17.48 16.36
N THR A 30 -2.64 16.25 16.79
CA THR A 30 -1.60 15.31 17.19
C THR A 30 -1.48 14.21 16.15
N CYS A 31 -0.28 13.66 16.01
CA CYS A 31 0.02 12.66 15.00
C CYS A 31 0.76 11.49 15.65
N ALA A 32 0.30 10.28 15.38
CA ALA A 32 0.96 9.04 15.77
C ALA A 32 1.11 8.15 14.55
N THR A 33 2.24 7.45 14.45
CA THR A 33 2.51 6.54 13.34
C THR A 33 2.76 5.13 13.86
N THR A 34 2.32 4.14 13.10
CA THR A 34 2.66 2.74 13.33
C THR A 34 2.89 2.06 12.00
N THR A 35 3.80 1.10 11.96
CA THR A 35 4.10 0.33 10.77
C THR A 35 3.71 -1.12 11.00
N THR A 36 2.92 -1.66 10.08
CA THR A 36 2.56 -3.08 10.06
C THR A 36 3.21 -3.76 8.87
N VAL A 37 3.59 -5.01 9.04
CA VAL A 37 4.16 -5.84 7.98
C VAL A 37 3.29 -7.08 7.85
N ARG A 38 2.61 -7.21 6.69
CA ARG A 38 1.70 -8.33 6.46
C ARG A 38 1.96 -8.97 5.10
N PRO A 39 1.80 -10.30 4.98
CA PRO A 39 1.74 -10.92 3.67
C PRO A 39 0.47 -10.46 2.95
N MET A 40 0.58 -10.15 1.67
CA MET A 40 -0.58 -9.82 0.84
C MET A 40 -1.05 -11.09 0.13
N ARG A 41 -2.31 -11.48 0.39
CA ARG A 41 -2.95 -12.66 -0.20
C ARG A 41 -4.08 -12.25 -1.11
N PHE A 42 -4.28 -13.03 -2.16
CA PHE A 42 -5.27 -12.76 -3.19
C PHE A 42 -5.96 -14.06 -3.64
N PRO A 43 -7.24 -13.98 -4.06
CA PRO A 43 -7.96 -15.17 -4.55
C PRO A 43 -7.48 -15.65 -5.92
N SER A 44 -6.85 -14.77 -6.72
CA SER A 44 -6.35 -15.13 -8.04
C SER A 44 -5.09 -14.37 -8.40
N PHE A 45 -4.35 -14.89 -9.38
CA PHE A 45 -3.19 -14.18 -9.96
C PHE A 45 -3.60 -12.84 -10.57
N ASP A 46 -4.73 -12.80 -11.27
CA ASP A 46 -5.20 -11.58 -11.94
C ASP A 46 -5.54 -10.48 -10.95
N GLU A 47 -6.15 -10.82 -9.81
CA GLU A 47 -6.42 -9.85 -8.75
C GLU A 47 -5.14 -9.33 -8.08
N ALA A 48 -4.17 -10.21 -7.85
CA ALA A 48 -2.86 -9.83 -7.34
C ALA A 48 -2.16 -8.86 -8.30
N ARG A 49 -2.17 -9.19 -9.59
CA ARG A 49 -1.59 -8.34 -10.64
C ARG A 49 -2.27 -6.98 -10.72
N ALA A 50 -3.59 -6.94 -10.62
CA ALA A 50 -4.36 -5.70 -10.61
C ALA A 50 -4.00 -4.81 -9.41
N ASP A 51 -3.82 -5.39 -8.23
CA ASP A 51 -3.38 -4.67 -7.04
C ASP A 51 -1.98 -4.09 -7.19
N LEU A 52 -1.05 -4.88 -7.71
CA LEU A 52 0.31 -4.39 -8.00
C LEU A 52 0.27 -3.25 -9.03
N ARG A 53 -0.61 -3.33 -10.02
CA ARG A 53 -0.75 -2.27 -11.02
C ARG A 53 -1.22 -0.96 -10.38
N ARG A 54 -2.14 -1.03 -9.43
CA ARG A 54 -2.58 0.14 -8.67
C ARG A 54 -1.46 0.76 -7.84
N LEU A 55 -0.62 -0.06 -7.22
CA LEU A 55 0.53 0.40 -6.45
C LEU A 55 1.57 1.12 -7.31
N ALA A 56 1.65 0.80 -8.59
CA ALA A 56 2.56 1.47 -9.52
C ALA A 56 2.13 2.89 -9.91
N GLY A 57 0.92 3.30 -9.51
CA GLY A 57 0.38 4.63 -9.78
C GLY A 57 -0.55 4.68 -11.01
N PRO A 58 -1.25 5.81 -11.20
CA PRO A 58 -2.27 5.94 -12.24
C PRO A 58 -1.71 6.19 -13.64
N GLU A 59 -0.42 6.50 -13.76
CA GLU A 59 0.20 6.83 -15.05
C GLU A 59 0.25 5.61 -15.97
N PRO A 60 -0.07 5.77 -17.26
CA PRO A 60 0.01 4.66 -18.22
C PRO A 60 1.42 4.07 -18.30
N PHE A 61 1.51 2.77 -18.52
CA PHE A 61 2.78 2.12 -18.78
C PHE A 61 3.21 2.28 -20.23
N THR A 62 4.49 2.52 -20.44
CA THR A 62 5.11 2.31 -21.75
C THR A 62 5.13 0.82 -22.08
N ALA A 63 5.37 0.47 -23.33
CA ALA A 63 5.49 -0.95 -23.73
C ALA A 63 6.59 -1.66 -22.95
N ARG A 64 7.70 -0.97 -22.66
CA ARG A 64 8.80 -1.51 -21.84
C ARG A 64 8.36 -1.74 -20.40
N GLU A 65 7.70 -0.76 -19.80
CA GLU A 65 7.20 -0.86 -18.42
C GLU A 65 6.18 -1.98 -18.28
N GLN A 66 5.31 -2.15 -19.27
CA GLN A 66 4.34 -3.25 -19.27
C GLN A 66 5.01 -4.61 -19.28
N ARG A 67 6.06 -4.78 -20.09
CA ARG A 67 6.82 -6.05 -20.12
C ARG A 67 7.54 -6.31 -18.81
N LEU A 68 8.16 -5.27 -18.22
CA LEU A 68 8.83 -5.39 -16.93
C LEU A 68 7.84 -5.70 -15.81
N PHE A 69 6.67 -5.07 -15.84
CA PHE A 69 5.62 -5.31 -14.86
C PHE A 69 5.08 -6.75 -14.97
N ASP A 70 4.82 -7.23 -16.18
CA ASP A 70 4.33 -8.59 -16.38
C ASP A 70 5.36 -9.63 -15.90
N ALA A 71 6.64 -9.42 -16.17
CA ALA A 71 7.71 -10.27 -15.67
C ALA A 71 7.82 -10.22 -14.14
N TYR A 72 7.68 -9.04 -13.54
CA TYR A 72 7.69 -8.86 -12.09
C TYR A 72 6.54 -9.60 -11.42
N ALA A 73 5.32 -9.45 -11.94
CA ALA A 73 4.16 -10.14 -11.40
C ALA A 73 4.30 -11.67 -11.52
N ALA A 74 4.78 -12.17 -12.65
CA ALA A 74 5.02 -13.60 -12.84
C ALA A 74 6.06 -14.15 -11.88
N GLN A 75 7.05 -13.35 -11.49
CA GLN A 75 8.12 -13.76 -10.57
C GLN A 75 7.69 -13.71 -9.10
N HIS A 76 6.97 -12.68 -8.69
CA HIS A 76 6.72 -12.38 -7.28
C HIS A 76 5.32 -12.73 -6.79
N VAL A 77 4.35 -12.91 -7.67
CA VAL A 77 3.03 -13.44 -7.33
C VAL A 77 3.08 -14.95 -7.46
N VAL A 78 3.09 -15.63 -6.33
CA VAL A 78 3.27 -17.08 -6.27
C VAL A 78 2.07 -17.72 -5.62
N ARG A 79 1.85 -19.00 -5.93
CA ARG A 79 0.83 -19.77 -5.28
C ARG A 79 1.33 -20.25 -3.93
N GLU A 80 0.58 -19.94 -2.87
CA GLU A 80 0.89 -20.43 -1.53
C GLU A 80 0.50 -21.89 -1.42
N ASP A 81 1.45 -22.74 -1.04
CA ASP A 81 1.20 -24.15 -0.78
C ASP A 81 0.72 -24.29 0.65
N LEU A 82 -0.60 -24.32 0.84
CA LEU A 82 -1.22 -24.49 2.14
C LEU A 82 -1.30 -25.99 2.47
N THR A 83 -0.31 -26.48 3.21
CA THR A 83 -0.37 -27.81 3.80
C THR A 83 -1.21 -27.76 5.07
N GLY A 84 -2.47 -28.19 4.99
CA GLY A 84 -3.37 -28.30 6.13
C GLY A 84 -4.77 -27.73 5.87
N PRO A 85 -5.71 -27.93 6.81
CA PRO A 85 -7.04 -27.34 6.69
C PRO A 85 -6.94 -25.83 6.81
N SER A 86 -7.17 -25.15 5.72
CA SER A 86 -7.27 -23.69 5.69
C SER A 86 -8.74 -23.30 5.73
N GLU A 87 -9.13 -22.49 6.73
CA GLU A 87 -10.46 -21.92 6.81
C GLU A 87 -10.71 -20.89 5.70
N VAL A 88 -9.63 -20.35 5.10
CA VAL A 88 -9.69 -19.40 3.99
C VAL A 88 -9.16 -20.08 2.73
N ALA A 89 -9.96 -21.03 2.20
CA ALA A 89 -9.59 -21.82 1.03
C ALA A 89 -9.47 -21.01 -0.27
N GLU A 90 -9.83 -19.72 -0.27
CA GLU A 90 -10.00 -18.92 -1.49
C GLU A 90 -8.82 -17.98 -1.78
N GLU A 91 -7.90 -17.74 -0.83
CA GLU A 91 -6.77 -16.83 -1.01
C GLU A 91 -5.46 -17.61 -1.09
N HIS A 92 -5.19 -18.22 -2.26
CA HIS A 92 -4.02 -19.06 -2.48
C HIS A 92 -2.85 -18.36 -3.17
N TRP A 93 -3.03 -17.14 -3.61
CA TRP A 93 -2.00 -16.36 -4.27
C TRP A 93 -1.43 -15.33 -3.31
N VAL A 94 -0.11 -15.22 -3.26
CA VAL A 94 0.59 -14.37 -2.30
C VAL A 94 1.78 -13.71 -2.98
N LEU A 95 2.11 -12.48 -2.55
CA LEU A 95 3.42 -11.90 -2.86
C LEU A 95 4.49 -12.63 -2.06
N ASP A 96 5.61 -12.95 -2.69
CA ASP A 96 6.73 -13.66 -2.07
C ASP A 96 7.55 -12.78 -1.10
N TYR A 97 7.10 -11.56 -0.86
CA TYR A 97 7.68 -10.63 0.10
C TYR A 97 6.58 -9.90 0.87
N ARG A 98 6.94 -9.37 2.03
CA ARG A 98 6.02 -8.61 2.88
C ARG A 98 6.20 -7.12 2.63
N LEU A 99 5.07 -6.41 2.52
CA LEU A 99 5.08 -4.96 2.36
C LEU A 99 4.84 -4.28 3.71
N PRO A 100 5.73 -3.37 4.13
CA PRO A 100 5.45 -2.52 5.28
C PRO A 100 4.39 -1.48 4.90
N VAL A 101 3.38 -1.33 5.76
CA VAL A 101 2.35 -0.31 5.63
C VAL A 101 2.43 0.61 6.84
N THR A 102 2.64 1.88 6.59
CA THR A 102 2.69 2.89 7.65
C THR A 102 1.33 3.55 7.77
N TRP A 103 0.75 3.46 8.97
CA TRP A 103 -0.51 4.09 9.33
C TRP A 103 -0.22 5.37 10.07
N VAL A 104 -0.91 6.44 9.68
CA VAL A 104 -0.82 7.73 10.35
C VAL A 104 -2.16 8.03 10.97
N PHE A 105 -2.16 8.18 12.29
CA PHE A 105 -3.36 8.55 13.07
C PHE A 105 -3.27 10.03 13.43
N ILE A 106 -4.28 10.79 13.04
CA ILE A 106 -4.35 12.22 13.29
C ILE A 106 -5.56 12.49 14.16
N GLY A 107 -5.33 13.07 15.34
CA GLY A 107 -6.39 13.46 16.26
C GLY A 107 -6.40 14.96 16.50
N TRP A 108 -7.57 15.54 16.72
CA TRP A 108 -7.74 16.93 17.07
C TRP A 108 -9.02 17.13 17.86
N ARG A 109 -9.09 18.23 18.61
CA ARG A 109 -10.33 18.65 19.29
C ARG A 109 -11.06 19.69 18.46
N THR A 110 -12.39 19.60 18.43
CA THR A 110 -13.24 20.49 17.64
C THR A 110 -13.34 21.90 18.25
N ASP A 111 -13.00 22.05 19.53
CA ASP A 111 -12.94 23.34 20.22
C ASP A 111 -11.63 24.12 19.98
N GLY A 112 -10.69 23.55 19.24
CA GLY A 112 -9.39 24.14 18.93
C GLY A 112 -8.36 24.00 20.05
N SER A 113 -8.69 23.30 21.15
CA SER A 113 -7.74 23.03 22.22
C SER A 113 -6.80 21.87 21.87
N GLU A 114 -5.70 21.77 22.60
CA GLU A 114 -4.73 20.71 22.42
C GLU A 114 -5.32 19.35 22.80
N TRP A 115 -5.09 18.36 21.98
CA TRP A 115 -5.43 16.97 22.28
C TRP A 115 -4.50 16.43 23.35
N ALA A 116 -5.03 16.10 24.49
CA ALA A 116 -4.27 15.57 25.61
C ALA A 116 -4.36 14.04 25.66
#